data_80e4a80b935b419a2061837eaee67e61
#
_entry.id   80e4a80b935b419a2061837eaee67e61
#
_cell.length_a   1.000
_cell.length_b   1.000
_cell.length_c   1.000
_cell.angle_alpha   90.00
_cell.angle_beta   90.00
_cell.angle_gamma   90.00
#
_symmetry.space_group_name_H-M   'P 1'
#
loop_
_entity.id
_entity.type
_entity.pdbx_description
1 polymer ?
#
loop_
_entity_poly.entity_id
_entity_poly.type
_entity_poly.pdbx_seq_one_letter_code
_entity_poly.pdbx_strand_id
1 'polypeptide(L)'
;FENFKSFKGHVTVPLGTGFTCITGPNGSGKSNITDAILFILGSRSTKLLRARRLSQLIYGYQEGKQRKSAAKHCRVSMLFDNSDRYLSIESDLVKFTKSVRLRGDKPVTRYRLNDEPSSASEFESLFSRAGLYATGYNIIQQGDVTQTSLMSGTERRHKLEDVAGITAYDQRLRKTRSAREHVGADLALLEERMREVQRLLRQLEREKRDAERLEAILLQLQENELLRHWRQVLDLEASLESRREVVIRYREELEELESELKERQATIG
;
A
#
# COMPACT_ATOMS: atom_id res chain seq x y z
N PHE A 1 -13.83 -7.36 36.88
CA PHE A 1 -12.52 -6.70 36.87
C PHE A 1 -11.49 -7.67 37.46
N GLU A 2 -10.29 -7.63 36.91
CA GLU A 2 -9.18 -8.39 37.46
C GLU A 2 -7.97 -7.44 37.62
N ASN A 3 -7.50 -7.26 38.84
CA ASN A 3 -6.35 -6.42 39.17
C ASN A 3 -6.41 -5.00 38.59
N PHE A 4 -7.58 -4.39 38.62
CA PHE A 4 -7.80 -3.06 37.99
C PHE A 4 -7.82 -1.96 39.06
N LYS A 5 -6.91 -0.99 38.95
CA LYS A 5 -6.76 0.16 39.86
C LYS A 5 -6.72 -0.27 41.35
N SER A 6 -7.76 0.03 42.12
CA SER A 6 -7.86 -0.35 43.54
C SER A 6 -8.36 -1.78 43.78
N PHE A 7 -8.90 -2.45 42.76
CA PHE A 7 -9.44 -3.80 42.88
C PHE A 7 -8.33 -4.84 42.70
N LYS A 8 -8.05 -5.57 43.76
CA LYS A 8 -7.11 -6.70 43.76
C LYS A 8 -7.85 -8.00 43.45
N GLY A 9 -7.24 -8.85 42.61
CA GLY A 9 -7.83 -10.13 42.23
C GLY A 9 -9.04 -9.94 41.31
N HIS A 10 -9.96 -10.89 41.39
CA HIS A 10 -11.18 -10.89 40.54
C HIS A 10 -12.35 -10.29 41.33
N VAL A 11 -13.03 -9.31 40.75
CA VAL A 11 -14.20 -8.63 41.29
C VAL A 11 -15.29 -8.60 40.24
N THR A 12 -16.47 -9.09 40.54
CA THR A 12 -17.66 -9.01 39.71
C THR A 12 -18.65 -8.01 40.27
N VAL A 13 -19.15 -7.09 39.47
CA VAL A 13 -20.19 -6.14 39.83
C VAL A 13 -21.40 -6.45 38.98
N PRO A 14 -22.47 -7.02 39.57
CA PRO A 14 -23.70 -7.22 38.80
C PRO A 14 -24.39 -5.88 38.59
N LEU A 15 -24.74 -5.60 37.34
CA LEU A 15 -25.59 -4.47 36.96
C LEU A 15 -26.94 -5.05 36.51
N GLY A 16 -27.98 -4.77 37.28
CA GLY A 16 -29.34 -5.23 36.95
C GLY A 16 -30.00 -4.40 35.88
N THR A 17 -31.16 -4.84 35.43
CA THR A 17 -32.06 -4.05 34.57
C THR A 17 -32.66 -2.90 35.38
N GLY A 18 -32.71 -1.71 34.79
CA GLY A 18 -33.24 -0.50 35.43
C GLY A 18 -32.18 0.30 36.19
N PHE A 19 -32.56 0.91 37.30
CA PHE A 19 -31.70 1.81 38.07
C PHE A 19 -30.82 1.06 39.05
N THR A 20 -29.50 1.20 38.96
CA THR A 20 -28.53 0.64 39.91
C THR A 20 -27.77 1.76 40.62
N CYS A 21 -27.79 1.78 41.97
CA CYS A 21 -27.04 2.72 42.78
C CYS A 21 -25.84 2.05 43.43
N ILE A 22 -24.64 2.65 43.29
CA ILE A 22 -23.40 2.18 43.92
C ILE A 22 -23.00 3.14 45.02
N THR A 23 -23.07 2.72 46.28
CA THR A 23 -22.77 3.53 47.46
C THR A 23 -21.53 3.02 48.17
N GLY A 24 -20.91 3.85 49.00
CA GLY A 24 -19.78 3.48 49.86
C GLY A 24 -18.96 4.70 50.28
N PRO A 25 -18.03 4.52 51.24
CA PRO A 25 -17.19 5.61 51.75
C PRO A 25 -16.22 6.17 50.67
N ASN A 26 -15.60 7.31 50.96
CA ASN A 26 -14.57 7.86 50.10
C ASN A 26 -13.38 6.91 50.02
N GLY A 27 -12.82 6.73 48.80
CA GLY A 27 -11.71 5.80 48.57
C GLY A 27 -12.10 4.32 48.37
N SER A 28 -13.38 3.93 48.49
CA SER A 28 -13.84 2.55 48.30
C SER A 28 -13.73 2.05 46.83
N GLY A 29 -13.44 2.90 45.89
CA GLY A 29 -13.29 2.52 44.47
C GLY A 29 -14.52 2.75 43.59
N LYS A 30 -15.59 3.43 44.08
CA LYS A 30 -16.79 3.75 43.30
C LYS A 30 -16.48 4.29 41.93
N SER A 31 -15.63 5.33 41.87
CA SER A 31 -15.24 5.98 40.60
C SER A 31 -14.36 5.08 39.72
N ASN A 32 -13.72 4.04 40.27
CA ASN A 32 -12.93 3.10 39.46
C ASN A 32 -13.82 2.16 38.66
N ILE A 33 -15.08 1.97 39.06
CA ILE A 33 -16.08 1.24 38.25
C ILE A 33 -16.40 2.03 36.99
N THR A 34 -16.64 3.36 37.10
CA THR A 34 -16.81 4.22 35.95
C THR A 34 -15.58 4.21 35.03
N ASP A 35 -14.36 4.23 35.60
CA ASP A 35 -13.14 4.14 34.82
C ASP A 35 -13.02 2.82 34.08
N ALA A 36 -13.48 1.72 34.66
CA ALA A 36 -13.50 0.43 33.99
C ALA A 36 -14.45 0.40 32.80
N ILE A 37 -15.63 1.01 32.93
CA ILE A 37 -16.59 1.15 31.84
C ILE A 37 -15.98 2.00 30.71
N LEU A 38 -15.41 3.17 31.05
CA LEU A 38 -14.71 4.03 30.07
C LEU A 38 -13.54 3.32 29.38
N PHE A 39 -12.82 2.48 30.13
CA PHE A 39 -11.71 1.71 29.60
C PHE A 39 -12.16 0.71 28.53
N ILE A 40 -13.26 0.00 28.75
CA ILE A 40 -13.85 -0.94 27.77
C ILE A 40 -14.38 -0.19 26.55
N LEU A 41 -15.12 0.91 26.73
CA LEU A 41 -15.70 1.70 25.64
C LEU A 41 -14.66 2.37 24.72
N GLY A 42 -13.39 2.09 24.93
CA GLY A 42 -12.35 2.49 23.98
C GLY A 42 -11.67 3.81 24.28
N SER A 43 -11.90 4.41 25.48
CA SER A 43 -11.18 5.62 25.85
C SER A 43 -9.67 5.42 25.70
N ARG A 44 -9.07 6.17 24.76
CA ARG A 44 -7.60 6.26 24.59
C ARG A 44 -7.02 7.34 25.50
N SER A 45 -7.88 8.22 26.00
CA SER A 45 -7.46 9.29 26.88
C SER A 45 -7.20 8.75 28.29
N THR A 46 -5.93 8.67 28.64
CA THR A 46 -5.53 8.33 30.03
C THR A 46 -6.05 9.36 31.04
N LYS A 47 -6.27 10.63 30.60
CA LYS A 47 -6.84 11.68 31.42
C LYS A 47 -8.29 11.36 31.84
N LEU A 48 -9.13 10.86 30.92
CA LEU A 48 -10.49 10.40 31.22
C LEU A 48 -10.50 9.22 32.18
N LEU A 49 -9.48 8.35 32.11
CA LEU A 49 -9.30 7.23 33.04
C LEU A 49 -8.62 7.63 34.35
N ARG A 50 -8.44 8.93 34.61
CA ARG A 50 -7.75 9.46 35.78
C ARG A 50 -6.42 8.75 36.04
N ALA A 51 -5.64 8.54 34.97
CA ALA A 51 -4.33 7.92 34.99
C ALA A 51 -3.37 8.72 34.11
N ARG A 52 -2.09 8.78 34.46
CA ARG A 52 -1.06 9.41 33.62
C ARG A 52 -0.60 8.46 32.49
N ARG A 53 -0.58 7.17 32.81
CA ARG A 53 -0.17 6.09 31.88
C ARG A 53 -1.09 4.88 32.06
N LEU A 54 -1.24 4.07 30.98
CA LEU A 54 -2.03 2.83 31.04
C LEU A 54 -1.52 1.82 32.07
N SER A 55 -0.23 1.83 32.39
CA SER A 55 0.36 1.00 33.44
C SER A 55 -0.24 1.26 34.81
N GLN A 56 -0.69 2.48 35.11
CA GLN A 56 -1.34 2.84 36.37
C GLN A 56 -2.75 2.25 36.55
N LEU A 57 -3.32 1.65 35.51
CA LEU A 57 -4.55 0.89 35.60
C LEU A 57 -4.35 -0.47 36.30
N ILE A 58 -3.10 -0.93 36.37
CA ILE A 58 -2.75 -2.22 36.99
C ILE A 58 -2.65 -2.04 38.51
N TYR A 59 -3.31 -2.94 39.26
CA TYR A 59 -3.28 -2.90 40.69
C TYR A 59 -1.86 -2.90 41.25
N GLY A 60 -1.60 -1.98 42.17
CA GLY A 60 -0.32 -1.86 42.88
C GLY A 60 0.85 -1.34 42.06
N TYR A 61 0.63 -0.95 40.77
CA TYR A 61 1.68 -0.37 39.98
C TYR A 61 2.07 1.03 40.48
N GLN A 62 3.37 1.23 40.72
CA GLN A 62 3.98 2.51 41.04
C GLN A 62 5.20 2.69 40.15
N GLU A 63 5.33 3.89 39.55
CA GLU A 63 6.46 4.24 38.69
C GLU A 63 7.75 4.24 39.51
N GLY A 64 8.79 3.53 39.03
CA GLY A 64 10.09 3.45 39.71
C GLY A 64 10.18 2.52 40.93
N LYS A 65 9.08 1.93 41.40
CA LYS A 65 9.08 0.95 42.50
C LYS A 65 8.11 -0.18 42.20
N GLN A 66 8.62 -1.36 41.85
CA GLN A 66 7.78 -2.55 41.82
C GLN A 66 7.48 -2.95 43.27
N ARG A 67 6.26 -2.73 43.76
CA ARG A 67 5.81 -3.38 44.98
C ARG A 67 5.80 -4.90 44.77
N LYS A 68 6.34 -5.69 45.67
CA LYS A 68 6.34 -7.16 45.62
C LYS A 68 4.93 -7.76 45.40
N SER A 69 3.87 -7.01 45.69
CA SER A 69 2.46 -7.38 45.51
C SER A 69 1.77 -6.78 44.28
N ALA A 70 2.50 -6.09 43.36
CA ALA A 70 1.91 -5.51 42.17
C ALA A 70 1.53 -6.60 41.16
N ALA A 71 0.36 -6.47 40.59
CA ALA A 71 -0.06 -7.35 39.49
C ALA A 71 0.75 -7.06 38.22
N LYS A 72 0.92 -8.08 37.36
CA LYS A 72 1.62 -7.92 36.05
C LYS A 72 0.66 -7.50 34.93
N HIS A 73 -0.64 -7.61 35.18
CA HIS A 73 -1.67 -7.26 34.21
C HIS A 73 -2.95 -6.84 34.91
N CYS A 74 -3.80 -6.14 34.22
CA CYS A 74 -5.20 -5.94 34.56
C CYS A 74 -6.10 -6.33 33.41
N ARG A 75 -7.33 -6.72 33.74
CA ARG A 75 -8.36 -7.08 32.79
C ARG A 75 -9.70 -6.50 33.23
N VAL A 76 -10.44 -5.96 32.28
CA VAL A 76 -11.83 -5.56 32.44
C VAL A 76 -12.65 -6.29 31.41
N SER A 77 -13.74 -6.92 31.87
CA SER A 77 -14.72 -7.55 30.96
C SER A 77 -16.10 -6.98 31.25
N MET A 78 -16.86 -6.70 30.20
CA MET A 78 -18.28 -6.32 30.28
C MET A 78 -19.08 -7.31 29.47
N LEU A 79 -20.16 -7.82 30.10
CA LEU A 79 -21.17 -8.62 29.43
C LEU A 79 -22.35 -7.72 29.06
N PHE A 80 -22.73 -7.77 27.80
CA PHE A 80 -23.91 -7.09 27.27
C PHE A 80 -24.98 -8.15 26.95
N ASP A 81 -26.21 -7.87 27.37
CA ASP A 81 -27.38 -8.56 26.86
C ASP A 81 -27.63 -8.05 25.43
N ASN A 82 -27.66 -8.94 24.49
CA ASN A 82 -27.87 -8.68 23.07
C ASN A 82 -29.05 -9.50 22.53
N SER A 83 -30.03 -9.79 23.38
CA SER A 83 -31.23 -10.56 23.01
C SER A 83 -32.04 -9.83 21.92
N ASP A 84 -31.93 -8.50 21.89
CA ASP A 84 -32.53 -7.60 20.89
C ASP A 84 -31.69 -7.48 19.58
N ARG A 85 -30.54 -8.16 19.49
CA ARG A 85 -29.60 -8.10 18.37
C ARG A 85 -29.12 -6.68 18.02
N TYR A 86 -29.10 -5.79 18.98
CA TYR A 86 -28.65 -4.42 18.80
C TYR A 86 -27.16 -4.33 18.41
N LEU A 87 -26.33 -5.19 18.99
CA LEU A 87 -24.99 -5.49 18.48
C LEU A 87 -25.15 -6.51 17.35
N SER A 88 -24.66 -6.23 16.15
CA SER A 88 -24.74 -7.11 14.97
C SER A 88 -23.90 -8.40 15.16
N ILE A 89 -24.15 -9.15 16.21
CA ILE A 89 -23.47 -10.38 16.62
C ILE A 89 -24.54 -11.42 16.93
N GLU A 90 -24.39 -12.64 16.44
CA GLU A 90 -25.32 -13.75 16.59
C GLU A 90 -25.24 -14.43 17.98
N SER A 91 -25.12 -13.67 19.04
CA SER A 91 -25.05 -14.19 20.42
C SER A 91 -25.93 -13.35 21.33
N ASP A 92 -26.68 -14.00 22.21
CA ASP A 92 -27.55 -13.32 23.20
C ASP A 92 -26.75 -12.61 24.28
N LEU A 93 -25.55 -13.12 24.59
CA LEU A 93 -24.61 -12.50 25.52
C LEU A 93 -23.32 -12.20 24.77
N VAL A 94 -22.91 -10.93 24.78
CA VAL A 94 -21.67 -10.48 24.15
C VAL A 94 -20.71 -9.98 25.21
N LYS A 95 -19.53 -10.62 25.27
CA LYS A 95 -18.48 -10.31 26.25
C LYS A 95 -17.37 -9.51 25.58
N PHE A 96 -17.23 -8.26 25.97
CA PHE A 96 -16.10 -7.43 25.61
C PHE A 96 -15.03 -7.49 26.70
N THR A 97 -13.82 -7.84 26.33
CA THR A 97 -12.69 -7.93 27.27
C THR A 97 -11.52 -7.09 26.78
N LYS A 98 -11.05 -6.20 27.63
CA LYS A 98 -9.85 -5.40 27.37
C LYS A 98 -8.86 -5.59 28.52
N SER A 99 -7.60 -5.87 28.18
CA SER A 99 -6.56 -6.11 29.17
C SER A 99 -5.30 -5.30 28.86
N VAL A 100 -4.60 -4.89 29.91
CA VAL A 100 -3.29 -4.27 29.84
C VAL A 100 -2.29 -5.16 30.53
N ARG A 101 -1.21 -5.51 29.85
CA ARG A 101 -0.10 -6.29 30.38
C ARG A 101 1.20 -5.52 30.23
N LEU A 102 2.06 -5.57 31.24
CA LEU A 102 3.40 -5.02 31.14
C LEU A 102 4.32 -6.01 30.41
N ARG A 103 5.02 -5.51 29.40
CA ARG A 103 6.12 -6.20 28.72
C ARG A 103 7.39 -5.36 28.95
N GLY A 104 8.15 -5.71 30.00
CA GLY A 104 9.10 -4.76 30.60
C GLY A 104 8.33 -3.56 31.16
N ASP A 105 8.74 -2.34 30.84
CA ASP A 105 8.06 -1.10 31.26
C ASP A 105 6.97 -0.61 30.29
N LYS A 106 6.76 -1.29 29.16
CA LYS A 106 5.77 -0.88 28.16
C LYS A 106 4.44 -1.57 28.38
N PRO A 107 3.32 -0.83 28.53
CA PRO A 107 1.99 -1.41 28.60
C PRO A 107 1.53 -1.85 27.21
N VAL A 108 1.11 -3.09 27.09
CA VAL A 108 0.51 -3.68 25.87
C VAL A 108 -0.95 -3.93 26.14
N THR A 109 -1.83 -3.40 25.30
CA THR A 109 -3.27 -3.58 25.37
C THR A 109 -3.70 -4.72 24.43
N ARG A 110 -4.61 -5.58 24.91
CA ARG A 110 -5.24 -6.64 24.12
C ARG A 110 -6.75 -6.53 24.23
N TYR A 111 -7.42 -6.86 23.14
CA TYR A 111 -8.86 -6.86 23.00
C TYR A 111 -9.35 -8.28 22.71
N ARG A 112 -10.48 -8.67 23.29
CA ARG A 112 -11.14 -9.93 23.02
C ARG A 112 -12.66 -9.74 22.99
N LEU A 113 -13.29 -10.34 22.01
CA LEU A 113 -14.74 -10.40 21.83
C LEU A 113 -15.17 -11.85 22.00
N ASN A 114 -16.06 -12.15 22.92
CA ASN A 114 -16.45 -13.52 23.26
C ASN A 114 -15.25 -14.48 23.46
N ASP A 115 -14.22 -13.96 24.15
CA ASP A 115 -12.94 -14.62 24.44
C ASP A 115 -12.03 -14.88 23.22
N GLU A 116 -12.45 -14.51 21.99
CA GLU A 116 -11.61 -14.54 20.80
C GLU A 116 -10.80 -13.23 20.63
N PRO A 117 -9.61 -13.31 20.03
CA PRO A 117 -8.83 -12.11 19.75
C PRO A 117 -9.57 -11.12 18.83
N SER A 118 -9.57 -9.85 19.19
CA SER A 118 -10.22 -8.76 18.47
C SER A 118 -9.31 -7.53 18.38
N SER A 119 -9.75 -6.49 17.69
CA SER A 119 -9.03 -5.25 17.49
C SER A 119 -9.71 -4.04 18.14
N ALA A 120 -8.95 -2.97 18.36
CA ALA A 120 -9.52 -1.70 18.85
C ALA A 120 -10.55 -1.12 17.88
N SER A 121 -10.32 -1.26 16.57
CA SER A 121 -11.22 -0.75 15.53
C SER A 121 -12.55 -1.52 15.49
N GLU A 122 -12.52 -2.80 15.76
CA GLU A 122 -13.74 -3.62 15.86
C GLU A 122 -14.58 -3.22 17.07
N PHE A 123 -13.96 -3.02 18.24
CA PHE A 123 -14.64 -2.50 19.42
C PHE A 123 -15.26 -1.13 19.16
N GLU A 124 -14.48 -0.20 18.58
CA GLU A 124 -14.97 1.14 18.22
C GLU A 124 -16.15 1.06 17.24
N SER A 125 -16.11 0.17 16.25
CA SER A 125 -17.19 -0.03 15.27
C SER A 125 -18.46 -0.56 15.92
N LEU A 126 -18.36 -1.58 16.78
CA LEU A 126 -19.50 -2.19 17.45
C LEU A 126 -20.15 -1.21 18.44
N PHE A 127 -19.36 -0.54 19.26
CA PHE A 127 -19.88 0.46 20.21
C PHE A 127 -20.47 1.67 19.50
N SER A 128 -19.85 2.14 18.41
CA SER A 128 -20.39 3.26 17.62
C SER A 128 -21.76 2.92 17.02
N ARG A 129 -21.94 1.69 16.52
CA ARG A 129 -23.25 1.22 16.02
C ARG A 129 -24.30 1.17 17.13
N ALA A 130 -23.88 0.77 18.32
CA ALA A 130 -24.72 0.76 19.53
C ALA A 130 -24.88 2.13 20.19
N GLY A 131 -24.41 3.22 19.58
CA GLY A 131 -24.49 4.57 20.15
C GLY A 131 -23.73 4.73 21.47
N LEU A 132 -22.80 3.82 21.80
CA LEU A 132 -22.03 3.83 23.03
C LEU A 132 -20.66 4.47 22.79
N TYR A 133 -20.42 5.62 23.38
CA TYR A 133 -19.20 6.38 23.23
C TYR A 133 -18.55 6.66 24.57
N ALA A 134 -17.23 6.50 24.64
CA ALA A 134 -16.46 6.81 25.86
C ALA A 134 -16.48 8.30 26.22
N THR A 135 -16.71 9.17 25.26
CA THR A 135 -16.77 10.63 25.40
C THR A 135 -18.18 11.18 25.20
N GLY A 136 -19.15 10.29 25.06
CA GLY A 136 -20.55 10.66 24.79
C GLY A 136 -21.37 10.98 26.04
N TYR A 137 -22.66 11.19 25.83
CA TYR A 137 -23.64 11.49 26.90
C TYR A 137 -24.02 10.30 27.76
N ASN A 138 -23.59 9.12 27.38
CA ASN A 138 -23.90 7.86 28.07
C ASN A 138 -23.19 7.76 29.41
N ILE A 139 -22.11 8.51 29.63
CA ILE A 139 -21.35 8.51 30.86
C ILE A 139 -21.05 9.96 31.27
N ILE A 140 -21.59 10.37 32.39
CA ILE A 140 -21.35 11.70 32.96
C ILE A 140 -20.41 11.53 34.15
N GLN A 141 -19.23 12.14 34.06
CA GLN A 141 -18.26 12.15 35.15
C GLN A 141 -18.51 13.30 36.11
N GLN A 142 -17.94 13.19 37.30
CA GLN A 142 -17.97 14.27 38.27
C GLN A 142 -17.33 15.55 37.70
N GLY A 143 -18.09 16.65 37.66
CA GLY A 143 -17.63 17.93 37.12
C GLY A 143 -18.00 18.19 35.65
N ASP A 144 -18.48 17.19 34.89
CA ASP A 144 -18.83 17.37 33.49
C ASP A 144 -19.98 18.38 33.30
N VAL A 145 -20.92 18.39 34.21
CA VAL A 145 -22.09 19.34 34.15
C VAL A 145 -21.63 20.78 34.31
N THR A 146 -20.75 21.06 35.26
CA THR A 146 -20.15 22.39 35.46
C THR A 146 -19.24 22.79 34.30
N GLN A 147 -18.46 21.86 33.74
CA GLN A 147 -17.66 22.15 32.58
C GLN A 147 -18.48 22.49 31.34
N THR A 148 -19.64 21.87 31.15
CA THR A 148 -20.52 22.16 30.01
C THR A 148 -21.01 23.63 30.03
N SER A 149 -21.24 24.17 31.21
CA SER A 149 -21.64 25.60 31.38
C SER A 149 -20.48 26.56 31.07
N LEU A 150 -19.24 26.15 31.32
CA LEU A 150 -18.02 26.94 31.08
C LEU A 150 -17.44 26.78 29.68
N MET A 151 -17.98 25.88 28.88
CA MET A 151 -17.50 25.64 27.50
C MET A 151 -17.71 26.83 26.59
N SER A 152 -16.75 27.07 25.71
CA SER A 152 -16.90 28.00 24.60
C SER A 152 -17.99 27.55 23.63
N GLY A 153 -18.51 28.48 22.81
CA GLY A 153 -19.50 28.15 21.78
C GLY A 153 -19.06 27.07 20.83
N THR A 154 -17.76 27.04 20.47
CA THR A 154 -17.17 26.04 19.58
C THR A 154 -17.12 24.64 20.22
N GLU A 155 -16.74 24.53 21.49
CA GLU A 155 -16.74 23.29 22.23
C GLU A 155 -18.13 22.71 22.43
N ARG A 156 -19.13 23.57 22.71
CA ARG A 156 -20.53 23.16 22.78
C ARG A 156 -21.04 22.62 21.46
N ARG A 157 -20.70 23.30 20.36
CA ARG A 157 -21.03 22.83 19.00
C ARG A 157 -20.43 21.45 18.74
N HIS A 158 -19.12 21.22 19.00
CA HIS A 158 -18.50 19.93 18.82
C HIS A 158 -19.17 18.84 19.66
N LYS A 159 -19.55 19.14 20.90
CA LYS A 159 -20.30 18.17 21.72
C LYS A 159 -21.65 17.81 21.10
N LEU A 160 -22.37 18.78 20.54
CA LEU A 160 -23.64 18.51 19.85
C LEU A 160 -23.45 17.70 18.57
N GLU A 161 -22.39 17.98 17.81
CA GLU A 161 -22.00 17.23 16.63
C GLU A 161 -21.62 15.76 16.97
N ASP A 162 -20.94 15.54 18.11
CA ASP A 162 -20.63 14.21 18.62
C ASP A 162 -21.89 13.40 18.95
N VAL A 163 -22.88 14.03 19.65
CA VAL A 163 -24.17 13.40 19.96
C VAL A 163 -24.96 13.05 18.71
N ALA A 164 -24.95 13.93 17.73
CA ALA A 164 -25.62 13.72 16.46
C ALA A 164 -24.89 12.69 15.56
N GLY A 165 -23.74 12.15 16.01
CA GLY A 165 -22.93 11.21 15.22
C GLY A 165 -22.22 11.83 14.03
N ILE A 166 -22.27 13.17 13.88
CA ILE A 166 -21.71 13.91 12.76
C ILE A 166 -20.18 13.79 12.73
N THR A 167 -19.53 13.82 13.88
CA THR A 167 -18.06 13.74 14.01
C THR A 167 -17.50 12.47 13.40
N ALA A 168 -18.17 11.32 13.56
CA ALA A 168 -17.77 10.05 12.96
C ALA A 168 -17.88 10.11 11.42
N TYR A 169 -18.91 10.76 10.91
CA TYR A 169 -19.12 10.98 9.48
C TYR A 169 -18.05 11.91 8.90
N ASP A 170 -17.77 13.04 9.56
CA ASP A 170 -16.74 13.99 9.16
C ASP A 170 -15.34 13.39 9.13
N GLN A 171 -15.01 12.53 10.11
CA GLN A 171 -13.74 11.79 10.10
C GLN A 171 -13.61 10.85 8.90
N ARG A 172 -14.68 10.14 8.53
CA ARG A 172 -14.71 9.30 7.32
C ARG A 172 -14.53 10.14 6.07
N LEU A 173 -15.24 11.27 6.00
CA LEU A 173 -15.19 12.19 4.87
C LEU A 173 -13.79 12.79 4.68
N ARG A 174 -13.13 13.20 5.77
CA ARG A 174 -11.71 13.65 5.73
C ARG A 174 -10.76 12.57 5.24
N LYS A 175 -10.88 11.33 5.75
CA LYS A 175 -10.07 10.20 5.29
C LYS A 175 -10.27 9.92 3.80
N THR A 176 -11.53 9.94 3.33
CA THR A 176 -11.84 9.71 1.92
C THR A 176 -11.30 10.84 1.03
N ARG A 177 -11.38 12.09 1.47
CA ARG A 177 -10.80 13.23 0.75
C ARG A 177 -9.29 13.12 0.63
N SER A 178 -8.60 12.83 1.74
CA SER A 178 -7.14 12.62 1.73
C SER A 178 -6.74 11.44 0.83
N ALA A 179 -7.46 10.31 0.90
CA ALA A 179 -7.21 9.19 0.00
C ALA A 179 -7.40 9.56 -1.48
N ARG A 180 -8.45 10.35 -1.80
CA ARG A 180 -8.70 10.86 -3.16
C ARG A 180 -7.57 11.76 -3.65
N GLU A 181 -7.04 12.64 -2.78
CA GLU A 181 -5.91 13.52 -3.11
C GLU A 181 -4.64 12.71 -3.41
N HIS A 182 -4.34 11.68 -2.62
CA HIS A 182 -3.22 10.78 -2.89
C HIS A 182 -3.36 10.03 -4.21
N VAL A 183 -4.53 9.46 -4.47
CA VAL A 183 -4.80 8.76 -5.75
C VAL A 183 -4.71 9.74 -6.93
N GLY A 184 -5.16 10.99 -6.76
CA GLY A 184 -5.03 12.03 -7.78
C GLY A 184 -3.57 12.36 -8.10
N ALA A 185 -2.70 12.45 -7.08
CA ALA A 185 -1.27 12.67 -7.27
C ALA A 185 -0.59 11.48 -7.97
N ASP A 186 -0.93 10.24 -7.57
CA ASP A 186 -0.41 9.03 -8.19
C ASP A 186 -0.83 8.91 -9.65
N LEU A 187 -2.07 9.26 -9.98
CA LEU A 187 -2.56 9.31 -11.37
C LEU A 187 -1.77 10.31 -12.23
N ALA A 188 -1.55 11.52 -11.71
CA ALA A 188 -0.77 12.53 -12.44
C ALA A 188 0.66 12.04 -12.73
N LEU A 189 1.30 11.39 -11.76
CA LEU A 189 2.63 10.80 -11.94
C LEU A 189 2.63 9.67 -12.98
N LEU A 190 1.61 8.81 -12.96
CA LEU A 190 1.47 7.74 -13.95
C LEU A 190 1.24 8.28 -15.37
N GLU A 191 0.43 9.32 -15.51
CA GLU A 191 0.22 9.99 -16.81
C GLU A 191 1.50 10.62 -17.35
N GLU A 192 2.34 11.18 -16.49
CA GLU A 192 3.63 11.71 -16.89
C GLU A 192 4.57 10.61 -17.39
N ARG A 193 4.67 9.51 -16.65
CA ARG A 193 5.46 8.34 -17.06
C ARG A 193 4.95 7.73 -18.37
N MET A 194 3.64 7.62 -18.53
CA MET A 194 3.06 7.15 -19.79
C MET A 194 3.48 8.02 -20.98
N ARG A 195 3.45 9.35 -20.82
CA ARG A 195 3.91 10.29 -21.88
C ARG A 195 5.39 10.11 -22.20
N GLU A 196 6.23 9.89 -21.19
CA GLU A 196 7.66 9.61 -21.37
C GLU A 196 7.90 8.31 -22.15
N VAL A 197 7.25 7.21 -21.74
CA VAL A 197 7.33 5.92 -22.45
C VAL A 197 6.83 6.02 -23.88
N GLN A 198 5.74 6.75 -24.14
CA GLN A 198 5.24 6.98 -25.49
C GLN A 198 6.23 7.76 -26.38
N ARG A 199 6.96 8.73 -25.81
CA ARG A 199 8.01 9.45 -26.53
C ARG A 199 9.15 8.52 -26.92
N LEU A 200 9.62 7.72 -25.97
CA LEU A 200 10.69 6.74 -26.19
C LEU A 200 10.29 5.70 -27.24
N LEU A 201 9.06 5.20 -27.17
CA LEU A 201 8.54 4.25 -28.15
C LEU A 201 8.54 4.83 -29.58
N ARG A 202 8.08 6.06 -29.75
CA ARG A 202 8.12 6.76 -31.05
C ARG A 202 9.55 6.97 -31.55
N GLN A 203 10.51 7.22 -30.66
CA GLN A 203 11.91 7.35 -31.03
C GLN A 203 12.46 6.01 -31.52
N LEU A 204 12.27 4.93 -30.76
CA LEU A 204 12.71 3.59 -31.12
C LEU A 204 12.09 3.10 -32.44
N GLU A 205 10.82 3.42 -32.69
CA GLU A 205 10.17 3.10 -33.96
C GLU A 205 10.78 3.83 -35.19
N ARG A 206 11.30 5.05 -34.96
CA ARG A 206 12.06 5.78 -36.02
C ARG A 206 13.42 5.14 -36.24
N GLU A 207 14.17 4.90 -35.17
CA GLU A 207 15.48 4.25 -35.23
C GLU A 207 15.41 2.86 -35.89
N LYS A 208 14.37 2.08 -35.56
CA LYS A 208 14.11 0.80 -36.23
C LYS A 208 13.90 0.96 -37.75
N ARG A 209 13.04 1.90 -38.13
CA ARG A 209 12.80 2.16 -39.57
C ARG A 209 14.06 2.61 -40.32
N ASP A 210 14.90 3.43 -39.68
CA ASP A 210 16.15 3.89 -40.29
C ASP A 210 17.17 2.73 -40.36
N ALA A 211 17.22 1.84 -39.37
CA ALA A 211 18.04 0.63 -39.44
C ALA A 211 17.59 -0.33 -40.56
N GLU A 212 16.27 -0.58 -40.66
CA GLU A 212 15.72 -1.41 -41.76
C GLU A 212 16.01 -0.84 -43.15
N ARG A 213 15.95 0.51 -43.31
CA ARG A 213 16.33 1.18 -44.54
C ARG A 213 17.82 1.03 -44.86
N LEU A 214 18.68 1.18 -43.85
CA LEU A 214 20.12 0.99 -44.01
C LEU A 214 20.44 -0.44 -44.45
N GLU A 215 19.82 -1.43 -43.84
CA GLU A 215 20.00 -2.86 -44.20
C GLU A 215 19.57 -3.10 -45.65
N ALA A 216 18.43 -2.56 -46.08
CA ALA A 216 17.97 -2.66 -47.48
C ALA A 216 18.94 -2.02 -48.48
N ILE A 217 19.52 -0.84 -48.15
CA ILE A 217 20.50 -0.15 -48.98
C ILE A 217 21.81 -0.94 -49.07
N LEU A 218 22.28 -1.52 -47.97
CA LEU A 218 23.47 -2.37 -47.93
C LEU A 218 23.31 -3.61 -48.81
N LEU A 219 22.13 -4.23 -48.76
CA LEU A 219 21.83 -5.39 -49.63
C LEU A 219 21.84 -5.01 -51.10
N GLN A 220 21.23 -3.89 -51.50
CA GLN A 220 21.26 -3.36 -52.86
C GLN A 220 22.68 -3.00 -53.31
N LEU A 221 23.52 -2.49 -52.42
CA LEU A 221 24.92 -2.20 -52.70
C LEU A 221 25.69 -3.48 -53.06
N GLN A 222 25.52 -4.53 -52.23
CA GLN A 222 26.15 -5.83 -52.51
C GLN A 222 25.70 -6.43 -53.84
N GLU A 223 24.41 -6.38 -54.14
CA GLU A 223 23.90 -6.83 -55.48
C GLU A 223 24.49 -6.05 -56.61
N ASN A 224 24.55 -4.72 -56.50
CA ASN A 224 25.13 -3.86 -57.54
C ASN A 224 26.63 -4.08 -57.70
N GLU A 225 27.40 -4.36 -56.65
CA GLU A 225 28.81 -4.72 -56.72
C GLU A 225 29.02 -6.05 -57.48
N LEU A 226 28.19 -7.06 -57.17
CA LEU A 226 28.21 -8.33 -57.92
C LEU A 226 27.91 -8.13 -59.40
N LEU A 227 26.88 -7.37 -59.73
CA LEU A 227 26.52 -7.06 -61.12
C LEU A 227 27.64 -6.31 -61.85
N ARG A 228 28.35 -5.42 -61.16
CA ARG A 228 29.48 -4.67 -61.72
C ARG A 228 30.66 -5.62 -62.02
N HIS A 229 30.96 -6.56 -61.15
CA HIS A 229 32.00 -7.56 -61.40
C HIS A 229 31.60 -8.49 -62.52
N TRP A 230 30.37 -8.95 -62.61
CA TRP A 230 29.89 -9.74 -63.75
C TRP A 230 30.02 -8.97 -65.08
N ARG A 231 29.66 -7.69 -65.15
CA ARG A 231 29.87 -6.88 -66.33
C ARG A 231 31.35 -6.81 -66.74
N GLN A 232 32.22 -6.58 -65.78
CA GLN A 232 33.66 -6.55 -66.05
C GLN A 232 34.18 -7.91 -66.62
N VAL A 233 33.68 -9.02 -66.12
CA VAL A 233 34.02 -10.34 -66.67
C VAL A 233 33.53 -10.50 -68.10
N LEU A 234 32.29 -10.11 -68.38
CA LEU A 234 31.71 -10.17 -69.74
C LEU A 234 32.47 -9.26 -70.72
N ASP A 235 32.86 -8.06 -70.31
CA ASP A 235 33.64 -7.11 -71.15
C ASP A 235 35.04 -7.68 -71.43
N LEU A 236 35.68 -8.33 -70.47
CA LEU A 236 36.96 -8.99 -70.65
C LEU A 236 36.84 -10.21 -71.58
N GLU A 237 35.80 -11.03 -71.42
CA GLU A 237 35.53 -12.16 -72.34
C GLU A 237 35.33 -11.71 -73.78
N ALA A 238 34.50 -10.64 -74.02
CA ALA A 238 34.31 -10.08 -75.34
C ALA A 238 35.62 -9.54 -75.90
N SER A 239 36.45 -8.87 -75.07
CA SER A 239 37.78 -8.36 -75.50
C SER A 239 38.73 -9.51 -75.84
N LEU A 240 38.68 -10.60 -75.05
CA LEU A 240 39.51 -11.78 -75.41
C LEU A 240 39.06 -12.45 -76.66
N GLU A 241 37.80 -12.58 -76.94
CA GLU A 241 37.29 -13.19 -78.17
C GLU A 241 37.67 -12.34 -79.38
N SER A 242 37.54 -11.03 -79.33
CA SER A 242 37.99 -10.08 -80.40
C SER A 242 39.52 -10.22 -80.70
N ARG A 243 40.33 -10.34 -79.63
CA ARG A 243 41.77 -10.54 -79.76
C ARG A 243 42.12 -11.90 -80.37
N ARG A 244 41.39 -12.95 -80.03
CA ARG A 244 41.53 -14.26 -80.65
C ARG A 244 41.25 -14.25 -82.10
N GLU A 245 40.20 -13.55 -82.57
CA GLU A 245 39.89 -13.42 -83.97
C GLU A 245 41.03 -12.74 -84.71
N VAL A 246 41.62 -11.66 -84.15
CA VAL A 246 42.76 -10.96 -84.73
C VAL A 246 43.97 -11.89 -84.77
N VAL A 247 44.24 -12.67 -83.76
CA VAL A 247 45.36 -13.65 -83.76
C VAL A 247 45.13 -14.74 -84.83
N ILE A 248 43.94 -15.24 -85.00
CA ILE A 248 43.61 -16.22 -86.04
C ILE A 248 43.87 -15.60 -87.45
N ARG A 249 43.42 -14.40 -87.71
CA ARG A 249 43.60 -13.69 -88.94
C ARG A 249 45.11 -13.53 -89.25
N TYR A 250 45.91 -13.09 -88.33
CA TYR A 250 47.36 -13.00 -88.52
C TYR A 250 48.06 -14.35 -88.71
N ARG A 251 47.54 -15.42 -88.13
CA ARG A 251 48.07 -16.76 -88.41
C ARG A 251 47.79 -17.23 -89.82
N GLU A 252 46.58 -16.96 -90.33
CA GLU A 252 46.18 -17.24 -91.72
C GLU A 252 47.02 -16.45 -92.67
N GLU A 253 47.23 -15.12 -92.48
CA GLU A 253 48.12 -14.29 -93.26
C GLU A 253 49.57 -14.78 -93.25
N LEU A 254 50.06 -15.27 -92.12
CA LEU A 254 51.39 -15.80 -91.95
C LEU A 254 51.57 -17.12 -92.77
N GLU A 255 50.58 -18.00 -92.67
CA GLU A 255 50.56 -19.26 -93.43
C GLU A 255 50.50 -18.97 -94.99
N GLU A 256 49.73 -17.98 -95.42
CA GLU A 256 49.74 -17.58 -96.85
C GLU A 256 51.09 -17.06 -97.27
N LEU A 257 51.71 -16.13 -96.49
CA LEU A 257 53.02 -15.59 -96.78
C LEU A 257 54.13 -16.67 -96.76
N GLU A 258 54.09 -17.64 -95.82
CA GLU A 258 54.98 -18.74 -95.80
C GLU A 258 54.81 -19.65 -97.04
N SER A 259 53.58 -19.85 -97.49
CA SER A 259 53.24 -20.58 -98.69
C SER A 259 53.81 -19.89 -99.94
N GLU A 260 53.57 -18.56 -100.11
CA GLU A 260 54.14 -17.77 -101.17
C GLU A 260 55.66 -17.75 -101.18
N LEU A 261 56.29 -17.73 -99.99
CA LEU A 261 57.72 -17.75 -99.84
C LEU A 261 58.30 -19.08 -100.31
N LYS A 262 57.67 -20.22 -100.00
CA LYS A 262 57.98 -21.51 -100.51
C LYS A 262 57.87 -21.66 -102.01
N GLU A 263 56.77 -21.18 -102.60
CA GLU A 263 56.58 -21.13 -104.08
C GLU A 263 57.67 -20.33 -104.77
N ARG A 264 57.99 -19.14 -104.27
CA ARG A 264 59.06 -18.31 -104.80
C ARG A 264 60.43 -18.92 -104.66
N GLN A 265 60.68 -19.58 -103.53
CA GLN A 265 61.93 -20.31 -103.39
C GLN A 265 62.07 -21.55 -104.33
N ALA A 266 60.95 -22.22 -104.64
CA ALA A 266 60.89 -23.29 -105.60
C ALA A 266 61.07 -22.81 -107.09
N THR A 267 60.82 -21.54 -107.36
CA THR A 267 60.97 -20.95 -108.74
C THR A 267 62.36 -20.37 -108.99
N ILE A 268 63.22 -20.24 -107.99
CA ILE A 268 64.56 -19.67 -108.05
C ILE A 268 65.67 -20.77 -107.97
N GLY A 269 65.31 -22.00 -107.65
CA GLY A 269 66.20 -23.18 -107.71
C GLY A 269 66.01 -24.01 -108.93
#